data_f9fadf42b43dc910aa5d898c3e2d057b
#
_entry.id   f9fadf42b43dc910aa5d898c3e2d057b
#
_cell.length_a   1.000
_cell.length_b   1.000
_cell.length_c   1.000
_cell.angle_alpha   90.00
_cell.angle_beta   90.00
_cell.angle_gamma   90.00
#
_symmetry.space_group_name_H-M   'P 1'
#
loop_
_entity.id
_entity.type
_entity.pdbx_description
1 polymer ?
#
loop_
_entity_poly.entity_id
_entity_poly.type
_entity_poly.pdbx_seq_one_letter_code
_entity_poly.pdbx_strand_id
1 'polypeptide(L)'
;MTDGIRKLKLPQGFGYAYETHLHTAEASKCARSTGAEMARAHKEAGYTGIIVTDHFFYGNTAIDRNLPWTDWVDSFCLGYEHAKEEGDRIGLQVFFGWEANYRGTEFLINGLSKEWLLKHPEIVDCTIPEQFDLVHEAGGMVVHCHPYREEPYIPEVRLFPEYTDAVETVNATHSSRFSKAHNDPEFDVKALAYAEKYGFPQTAGSDVHSTDVLCGGIAFSRKLSDSKDYIKAIMGREERVLLTGNEA
;
A
#
# COMPACT_ATOMS: atom_id res chain seq x y z
N MET A 1 11.87 -4.27 -27.38
CA MET A 1 12.48 -3.04 -26.84
C MET A 1 11.89 -2.88 -25.44
N THR A 2 12.69 -3.03 -24.42
CA THR A 2 12.26 -2.72 -23.05
C THR A 2 12.14 -1.22 -22.98
N ASP A 3 10.90 -0.69 -23.03
CA ASP A 3 10.68 0.70 -22.71
C ASP A 3 11.25 0.91 -21.29
N GLY A 4 12.11 1.93 -21.14
CA GLY A 4 12.73 2.22 -19.84
C GLY A 4 11.68 2.53 -18.77
N ILE A 5 12.08 2.46 -17.51
CA ILE A 5 11.20 2.78 -16.37
C ILE A 5 10.65 4.19 -16.53
N ARG A 6 9.32 4.34 -16.41
CA ARG A 6 8.64 5.65 -16.43
C ARG A 6 9.17 6.54 -15.32
N LYS A 7 9.26 7.83 -15.60
CA LYS A 7 9.75 8.82 -14.65
C LYS A 7 8.60 9.69 -14.17
N LEU A 8 8.51 9.87 -12.87
CA LEU A 8 7.56 10.79 -12.26
C LEU A 8 7.82 12.23 -12.69
N LYS A 9 6.76 12.95 -12.98
CA LYS A 9 6.73 14.40 -13.19
C LYS A 9 5.89 15.02 -12.09
N LEU A 10 6.55 15.42 -11.02
CA LEU A 10 5.86 15.94 -9.85
C LEU A 10 5.43 17.40 -10.02
N PRO A 11 4.27 17.79 -9.48
CA PRO A 11 3.83 19.18 -9.45
C PRO A 11 4.80 20.06 -8.68
N GLN A 12 4.90 21.32 -9.07
CA GLN A 12 5.75 22.29 -8.38
C GLN A 12 5.35 22.39 -6.89
N GLY A 13 6.34 22.35 -6.02
CA GLY A 13 6.14 22.38 -4.57
C GLY A 13 6.00 20.99 -3.89
N PHE A 14 5.79 19.92 -4.66
CA PHE A 14 5.60 18.57 -4.14
C PHE A 14 6.71 17.63 -4.65
N GLY A 15 7.92 17.79 -4.11
CA GLY A 15 9.11 17.10 -4.60
C GLY A 15 9.38 15.71 -4.01
N TYR A 16 8.52 15.18 -3.11
CA TYR A 16 8.78 13.95 -2.36
C TYR A 16 7.63 12.95 -2.56
N ALA A 17 7.79 12.04 -3.50
CA ALA A 17 6.79 11.04 -3.84
C ALA A 17 7.00 9.72 -3.10
N TYR A 18 5.90 9.10 -2.68
CA TYR A 18 5.84 7.80 -2.01
C TYR A 18 4.83 6.90 -2.71
N GLU A 19 5.28 5.70 -3.11
CA GLU A 19 4.36 4.62 -3.46
C GLU A 19 3.84 3.99 -2.17
N THR A 20 2.53 3.92 -2.00
CA THR A 20 1.91 3.52 -0.73
C THR A 20 1.15 2.20 -0.79
N HIS A 21 1.10 1.57 -1.98
CA HIS A 21 0.47 0.28 -2.20
C HIS A 21 1.27 -0.56 -3.19
N LEU A 22 2.11 -1.45 -2.66
CA LEU A 22 3.10 -2.19 -3.44
C LEU A 22 3.27 -3.62 -2.90
N HIS A 23 3.36 -4.59 -3.83
CA HIS A 23 3.52 -6.00 -3.55
C HIS A 23 4.86 -6.55 -4.05
N THR A 24 5.39 -7.57 -3.35
CA THR A 24 6.66 -8.21 -3.66
C THR A 24 6.48 -9.71 -3.92
N ALA A 25 7.33 -10.27 -4.78
CA ALA A 25 7.26 -11.68 -5.16
C ALA A 25 7.58 -12.64 -4.00
N GLU A 26 8.24 -12.16 -2.96
CA GLU A 26 8.55 -12.95 -1.77
C GLU A 26 7.30 -13.30 -0.97
N ALA A 27 6.32 -12.38 -0.88
CA ALA A 27 5.17 -12.57 -0.01
C ALA A 27 3.82 -12.60 -0.73
N SER A 28 3.68 -12.02 -1.93
CA SER A 28 2.44 -11.97 -2.70
C SER A 28 2.51 -12.83 -3.95
N LYS A 29 1.59 -13.81 -4.11
CA LYS A 29 1.57 -14.75 -5.26
C LYS A 29 1.41 -14.07 -6.62
N CYS A 30 0.70 -12.95 -6.67
CA CYS A 30 0.45 -12.18 -7.90
C CYS A 30 1.62 -11.27 -8.27
N ALA A 31 2.53 -10.98 -7.34
CA ALA A 31 3.70 -10.16 -7.63
C ALA A 31 4.78 -10.95 -8.40
N ARG A 32 5.54 -10.23 -9.22
CA ARG A 32 6.52 -10.80 -10.15
C ARG A 32 7.94 -10.32 -9.90
N SER A 33 8.10 -9.28 -9.10
CA SER A 33 9.40 -8.66 -8.81
C SER A 33 9.68 -8.70 -7.32
N THR A 34 10.93 -8.96 -6.98
CA THR A 34 11.40 -8.98 -5.59
C THR A 34 11.39 -7.58 -4.97
N GLY A 35 11.37 -7.51 -3.63
CA GLY A 35 11.45 -6.25 -2.90
C GLY A 35 12.64 -5.40 -3.33
N ALA A 36 13.81 -6.00 -3.52
CA ALA A 36 15.01 -5.30 -4.00
C ALA A 36 14.85 -4.75 -5.42
N GLU A 37 14.19 -5.50 -6.34
CA GLU A 37 13.91 -5.02 -7.70
C GLU A 37 12.90 -3.87 -7.67
N MET A 38 11.86 -3.98 -6.84
CA MET A 38 10.87 -2.93 -6.65
C MET A 38 11.51 -1.64 -6.12
N ALA A 39 12.41 -1.75 -5.13
CA ALA A 39 13.16 -0.59 -4.62
C ALA A 39 13.97 0.10 -5.71
N ARG A 40 14.72 -0.65 -6.54
CA ARG A 40 15.49 -0.09 -7.65
C ARG A 40 14.59 0.61 -8.68
N ALA A 41 13.53 -0.04 -9.08
CA ALA A 41 12.61 0.50 -10.09
C ALA A 41 11.95 1.81 -9.64
N HIS A 42 11.47 1.87 -8.39
CA HIS A 42 10.86 3.08 -7.84
C HIS A 42 11.89 4.21 -7.63
N LYS A 43 13.11 3.87 -7.17
CA LYS A 43 14.20 4.86 -7.12
C LYS A 43 14.50 5.42 -8.50
N GLU A 44 14.60 4.56 -9.49
CA GLU A 44 14.83 4.99 -10.87
C GLU A 44 13.67 5.82 -11.41
N ALA A 45 12.41 5.50 -11.07
CA ALA A 45 11.24 6.29 -11.44
C ALA A 45 11.22 7.69 -10.81
N GLY A 46 11.99 7.93 -9.74
CA GLY A 46 12.09 9.23 -9.06
C GLY A 46 11.35 9.31 -7.72
N TYR A 47 10.93 8.17 -7.15
CA TYR A 47 10.33 8.14 -5.82
C TYR A 47 11.35 8.45 -4.71
N THR A 48 10.86 9.07 -3.65
CA THR A 48 11.57 9.28 -2.39
C THR A 48 11.50 8.05 -1.50
N GLY A 49 10.37 7.34 -1.54
CA GLY A 49 10.15 6.13 -0.77
C GLY A 49 9.03 5.25 -1.30
N ILE A 50 8.93 4.07 -0.70
CA ILE A 50 7.87 3.08 -0.93
C ILE A 50 7.36 2.55 0.40
N ILE A 51 6.11 2.13 0.47
CA ILE A 51 5.55 1.32 1.55
C ILE A 51 5.26 -0.06 0.97
N VAL A 52 5.92 -1.09 1.50
CA VAL A 52 5.65 -2.48 1.10
C VAL A 52 4.42 -2.95 1.86
N THR A 53 3.38 -3.37 1.12
CA THR A 53 2.06 -3.72 1.62
C THR A 53 1.60 -5.09 1.10
N ASP A 54 2.46 -6.09 1.21
CA ASP A 54 2.17 -7.42 0.72
C ASP A 54 0.87 -8.00 1.29
N HIS A 55 0.23 -8.89 0.51
CA HIS A 55 -0.97 -9.61 0.91
C HIS A 55 -0.75 -10.42 2.18
N PHE A 56 -1.49 -10.07 3.23
CA PHE A 56 -1.40 -10.70 4.54
C PHE A 56 -2.06 -12.09 4.55
N PHE A 57 -2.14 -12.70 5.70
CA PHE A 57 -2.43 -14.11 5.96
C PHE A 57 -3.61 -14.69 5.16
N TYR A 58 -4.76 -14.01 5.07
CA TYR A 58 -5.92 -14.46 4.29
C TYR A 58 -6.04 -13.84 2.89
N GLY A 59 -5.11 -12.98 2.52
CA GLY A 59 -4.98 -12.45 1.16
C GLY A 59 -4.34 -13.44 0.20
N ASN A 60 -3.93 -12.95 -0.97
CA ASN A 60 -3.21 -13.74 -1.98
C ASN A 60 -1.72 -13.92 -1.64
N THR A 61 -1.43 -14.34 -0.39
CA THR A 61 -0.07 -14.55 0.10
C THR A 61 0.59 -15.77 -0.56
N ALA A 62 1.91 -15.67 -0.79
CA ALA A 62 2.75 -16.78 -1.24
C ALA A 62 3.21 -17.68 -0.09
N ILE A 63 3.07 -17.24 1.16
CA ILE A 63 3.59 -17.92 2.34
C ILE A 63 2.65 -19.06 2.77
N ASP A 64 3.22 -20.21 3.10
CA ASP A 64 2.45 -21.35 3.62
C ASP A 64 1.85 -21.01 5.00
N ARG A 65 0.52 -21.05 5.09
CA ARG A 65 -0.23 -20.74 6.32
C ARG A 65 -0.09 -21.79 7.42
N ASN A 66 0.51 -22.95 7.12
CA ASN A 66 0.76 -24.01 8.10
C ASN A 66 2.08 -23.81 8.86
N LEU A 67 2.89 -22.82 8.52
CA LEU A 67 4.11 -22.53 9.25
C LEU A 67 3.79 -22.06 10.67
N PRO A 68 4.69 -22.35 11.64
CA PRO A 68 4.66 -21.67 12.95
C PRO A 68 4.64 -20.14 12.74
N TRP A 69 3.92 -19.41 13.60
CA TRP A 69 3.74 -17.97 13.43
C TRP A 69 5.02 -17.18 13.21
N THR A 70 6.06 -17.47 14.01
CA THR A 70 7.37 -16.81 13.86
C THR A 70 7.96 -17.04 12.47
N ASP A 71 7.96 -18.27 11.98
CA ASP A 71 8.50 -18.63 10.67
C ASP A 71 7.66 -18.01 9.54
N TRP A 72 6.33 -17.92 9.76
CA TRP A 72 5.42 -17.26 8.83
C TRP A 72 5.74 -15.76 8.73
N VAL A 73 5.86 -15.06 9.86
CA VAL A 73 6.20 -13.62 9.91
C VAL A 73 7.58 -13.36 9.31
N ASP A 74 8.57 -14.19 9.61
CA ASP A 74 9.90 -14.06 9.04
C ASP A 74 9.86 -14.19 7.52
N SER A 75 9.13 -15.17 6.99
CA SER A 75 8.96 -15.37 5.55
C SER A 75 8.16 -14.22 4.90
N PHE A 76 7.10 -13.75 5.57
CA PHE A 76 6.25 -12.66 5.10
C PHE A 76 7.01 -11.34 4.97
N CYS A 77 7.90 -11.06 5.90
CA CYS A 77 8.66 -9.81 5.91
C CYS A 77 9.86 -9.78 4.94
N LEU A 78 10.22 -10.90 4.30
CA LEU A 78 11.40 -10.96 3.41
C LEU A 78 11.34 -9.92 2.28
N GLY A 79 10.18 -9.71 1.66
CA GLY A 79 10.04 -8.72 0.60
C GLY A 79 10.34 -7.30 1.07
N TYR A 80 9.79 -6.94 2.23
CA TYR A 80 10.11 -5.68 2.89
C TYR A 80 11.60 -5.58 3.27
N GLU A 81 12.17 -6.62 3.86
CA GLU A 81 13.57 -6.63 4.30
C GLU A 81 14.54 -6.46 3.12
N HIS A 82 14.30 -7.17 2.00
CA HIS A 82 15.10 -7.02 0.79
C HIS A 82 14.93 -5.61 0.16
N ALA A 83 13.69 -5.09 0.15
CA ALA A 83 13.44 -3.73 -0.32
C ALA A 83 14.15 -2.70 0.58
N LYS A 84 14.15 -2.90 1.90
CA LYS A 84 14.77 -2.01 2.88
C LYS A 84 16.29 -2.01 2.77
N GLU A 85 16.92 -3.20 2.67
CA GLU A 85 18.37 -3.32 2.49
C GLU A 85 18.82 -2.60 1.20
N GLU A 86 18.14 -2.88 0.08
CA GLU A 86 18.44 -2.22 -1.18
C GLU A 86 18.13 -0.72 -1.13
N GLY A 87 17.01 -0.33 -0.53
CA GLY A 87 16.63 1.06 -0.33
C GLY A 87 17.68 1.87 0.42
N ASP A 88 18.21 1.32 1.51
CA ASP A 88 19.29 1.94 2.29
C ASP A 88 20.55 2.14 1.43
N ARG A 89 20.89 1.17 0.59
CA ARG A 89 22.05 1.22 -0.31
C ARG A 89 21.93 2.31 -1.38
N ILE A 90 20.71 2.52 -1.92
CA ILE A 90 20.48 3.45 -3.05
C ILE A 90 19.85 4.79 -2.65
N GLY A 91 19.59 4.98 -1.36
CA GLY A 91 18.97 6.20 -0.83
C GLY A 91 17.48 6.33 -1.16
N LEU A 92 16.72 5.22 -1.10
CA LEU A 92 15.26 5.17 -1.13
C LEU A 92 14.74 4.85 0.28
N GLN A 93 13.75 5.58 0.77
CA GLN A 93 13.09 5.22 2.02
C GLN A 93 12.15 4.02 1.78
N VAL A 94 12.16 3.05 2.70
CA VAL A 94 11.26 1.90 2.63
C VAL A 94 10.56 1.76 3.97
N PHE A 95 9.23 1.78 3.95
CA PHE A 95 8.38 1.60 5.12
C PHE A 95 7.65 0.27 5.03
N PHE A 96 7.28 -0.25 6.19
CA PHE A 96 6.55 -1.51 6.33
C PHE A 96 5.06 -1.26 6.53
N GLY A 97 4.26 -2.07 5.88
CA GLY A 97 2.82 -2.21 6.06
C GLY A 97 2.39 -3.58 5.56
N TRP A 98 1.09 -3.81 5.48
CA TRP A 98 0.53 -5.00 4.84
C TRP A 98 -0.89 -4.73 4.35
N GLU A 99 -1.36 -5.56 3.43
CA GLU A 99 -2.75 -5.57 2.98
C GLU A 99 -3.51 -6.72 3.61
N ALA A 100 -4.38 -6.40 4.57
CA ALA A 100 -5.26 -7.37 5.23
C ALA A 100 -6.51 -7.62 4.38
N ASN A 101 -6.89 -8.89 4.19
CA ASN A 101 -8.05 -9.30 3.39
C ASN A 101 -9.15 -9.92 4.26
N TYR A 102 -10.37 -9.42 4.08
CA TYR A 102 -11.59 -9.91 4.70
C TYR A 102 -12.62 -10.27 3.64
N ARG A 103 -12.43 -11.41 2.96
CA ARG A 103 -13.32 -11.91 1.89
C ARG A 103 -13.53 -10.87 0.78
N GLY A 104 -12.43 -10.32 0.27
CA GLY A 104 -12.44 -9.32 -0.80
C GLY A 104 -12.60 -7.87 -0.35
N THR A 105 -12.82 -7.60 0.94
CA THR A 105 -12.65 -6.27 1.51
C THR A 105 -11.22 -6.19 2.03
N GLU A 106 -10.48 -5.17 1.63
CA GLU A 106 -9.05 -5.08 1.90
C GLU A 106 -8.68 -3.76 2.58
N PHE A 107 -7.70 -3.85 3.49
CA PHE A 107 -7.22 -2.71 4.26
C PHE A 107 -5.70 -2.67 4.29
N LEU A 108 -5.11 -1.51 3.98
CA LEU A 108 -3.69 -1.28 4.21
C LEU A 108 -3.47 -0.90 5.68
N ILE A 109 -2.62 -1.68 6.33
CA ILE A 109 -2.22 -1.42 7.72
C ILE A 109 -0.83 -0.80 7.71
N ASN A 110 -0.72 0.37 8.31
CA ASN A 110 0.50 1.16 8.33
C ASN A 110 0.97 1.48 9.75
N GLY A 111 2.28 1.67 9.92
CA GLY A 111 2.88 2.18 11.15
C GLY A 111 3.21 1.15 12.21
N LEU A 112 2.98 -0.12 11.96
CA LEU A 112 3.41 -1.22 12.80
C LEU A 112 4.70 -1.84 12.27
N SER A 113 5.28 -2.80 13.01
CA SER A 113 6.56 -3.40 12.64
C SER A 113 6.51 -4.93 12.64
N LYS A 114 7.55 -5.57 12.08
CA LYS A 114 7.75 -7.02 12.18
C LYS A 114 7.73 -7.50 13.63
N GLU A 115 8.40 -6.78 14.53
CA GLU A 115 8.48 -7.12 15.94
C GLU A 115 7.09 -7.05 16.61
N TRP A 116 6.23 -6.17 16.15
CA TRP A 116 4.85 -6.12 16.59
C TRP A 116 4.10 -7.36 16.10
N LEU A 117 4.18 -7.73 14.81
CA LEU A 117 3.56 -8.94 14.28
C LEU A 117 4.00 -10.20 15.03
N LEU A 118 5.30 -10.34 15.32
CA LEU A 118 5.83 -11.49 16.08
C LEU A 118 5.16 -11.66 17.45
N LYS A 119 4.71 -10.56 18.06
CA LYS A 119 4.08 -10.55 19.40
C LYS A 119 2.56 -10.66 19.38
N HIS A 120 1.94 -10.50 18.19
CA HIS A 120 0.48 -10.43 18.02
C HIS A 120 -0.02 -11.48 17.02
N PRO A 121 0.14 -12.80 17.30
CA PRO A 121 -0.38 -13.85 16.42
C PRO A 121 -1.91 -13.80 16.30
N GLU A 122 -2.62 -13.25 17.28
CA GLU A 122 -4.06 -13.08 17.29
C GLU A 122 -4.59 -12.23 16.14
N ILE A 123 -3.75 -11.38 15.50
CA ILE A 123 -4.14 -10.53 14.39
C ILE A 123 -4.76 -11.28 13.21
N VAL A 124 -4.37 -12.55 13.01
CA VAL A 124 -4.91 -13.37 11.92
C VAL A 124 -6.36 -13.81 12.15
N ASP A 125 -6.78 -13.91 13.41
CA ASP A 125 -8.11 -14.35 13.79
C ASP A 125 -9.07 -13.17 14.09
N CYS A 126 -8.56 -11.93 14.03
CA CYS A 126 -9.35 -10.73 14.28
C CYS A 126 -10.45 -10.54 13.23
N THR A 127 -11.62 -10.16 13.69
CA THR A 127 -12.65 -9.50 12.86
C THR A 127 -12.18 -8.09 12.47
N ILE A 128 -12.87 -7.44 11.52
CA ILE A 128 -12.52 -6.07 11.12
C ILE A 128 -12.52 -5.08 12.30
N PRO A 129 -13.55 -5.08 13.20
CA PRO A 129 -13.50 -4.25 14.42
C PRO A 129 -12.31 -4.56 15.32
N GLU A 130 -12.05 -5.83 15.61
CA GLU A 130 -10.95 -6.24 16.48
C GLU A 130 -9.58 -5.88 15.89
N GLN A 131 -9.40 -6.04 14.56
CA GLN A 131 -8.20 -5.58 13.88
C GLN A 131 -8.02 -4.06 14.03
N PHE A 132 -9.10 -3.30 13.83
CA PHE A 132 -9.07 -1.84 13.94
C PHE A 132 -8.62 -1.41 15.35
N ASP A 133 -9.23 -1.98 16.38
CA ASP A 133 -8.89 -1.68 17.79
C ASP A 133 -7.42 -2.06 18.08
N LEU A 134 -6.99 -3.25 17.69
CA LEU A 134 -5.63 -3.75 17.94
C LEU A 134 -4.55 -2.90 17.22
N VAL A 135 -4.82 -2.48 15.99
CA VAL A 135 -3.94 -1.58 15.22
C VAL A 135 -3.87 -0.20 15.87
N HIS A 136 -4.99 0.34 16.32
CA HIS A 136 -5.08 1.64 16.99
C HIS A 136 -4.36 1.66 18.34
N GLU A 137 -4.51 0.63 19.17
CA GLU A 137 -3.79 0.50 20.45
C GLU A 137 -2.27 0.57 20.25
N ALA A 138 -1.78 0.08 19.12
CA ALA A 138 -0.37 0.15 18.75
C ALA A 138 0.02 1.47 18.02
N GLY A 139 -0.94 2.36 17.80
CA GLY A 139 -0.75 3.63 17.08
C GLY A 139 -0.51 3.45 15.58
N GLY A 140 -1.09 2.42 14.99
CA GLY A 140 -1.16 2.20 13.55
C GLY A 140 -2.31 2.97 12.88
N MET A 141 -2.44 2.81 11.57
CA MET A 141 -3.49 3.40 10.74
C MET A 141 -4.08 2.34 9.82
N VAL A 142 -5.41 2.36 9.67
CA VAL A 142 -6.18 1.46 8.81
C VAL A 142 -6.71 2.24 7.61
N VAL A 143 -6.25 1.92 6.41
CA VAL A 143 -6.71 2.52 5.16
C VAL A 143 -7.59 1.53 4.41
N HIS A 144 -8.83 1.88 4.11
CA HIS A 144 -9.68 1.07 3.23
C HIS A 144 -9.18 1.24 1.79
N CYS A 145 -8.45 0.25 1.28
CA CYS A 145 -7.91 0.31 -0.07
C CYS A 145 -8.94 -0.12 -1.12
N HIS A 146 -8.87 0.50 -2.29
CA HIS A 146 -9.75 0.24 -3.46
C HIS A 146 -11.19 -0.25 -3.10
N PRO A 147 -11.95 0.46 -2.25
CA PRO A 147 -13.16 -0.04 -1.58
C PRO A 147 -14.31 -0.40 -2.53
N TYR A 148 -14.26 0.05 -3.78
CA TYR A 148 -15.28 -0.20 -4.81
C TYR A 148 -14.79 -1.06 -5.97
N ARG A 149 -13.60 -1.67 -5.85
CA ARG A 149 -13.13 -2.62 -6.88
C ARG A 149 -14.10 -3.78 -7.00
N GLU A 150 -14.51 -4.05 -8.23
CA GLU A 150 -15.38 -5.18 -8.58
C GLU A 150 -14.57 -6.17 -9.41
N GLU A 151 -14.40 -7.38 -8.89
CA GLU A 151 -13.67 -8.47 -9.54
C GLU A 151 -14.34 -9.80 -9.25
N PRO A 152 -14.18 -10.83 -10.10
CA PRO A 152 -14.84 -12.12 -9.89
C PRO A 152 -14.55 -12.81 -8.54
N TYR A 153 -13.44 -12.47 -7.90
CA TYR A 153 -13.05 -12.98 -6.59
C TYR A 153 -13.59 -12.13 -5.42
N ILE A 154 -14.19 -10.97 -5.69
CA ILE A 154 -14.82 -10.10 -4.70
C ILE A 154 -16.33 -10.41 -4.71
N PRO A 155 -16.87 -11.07 -3.69
CA PRO A 155 -18.27 -11.50 -3.71
C PRO A 155 -19.25 -10.32 -3.62
N GLU A 156 -18.87 -9.25 -2.95
CA GLU A 156 -19.67 -8.04 -2.79
C GLU A 156 -18.82 -6.87 -2.31
N VAL A 157 -19.19 -5.65 -2.70
CA VAL A 157 -18.62 -4.42 -2.15
C VAL A 157 -19.18 -4.19 -0.74
N ARG A 158 -18.30 -4.13 0.25
CA ARG A 158 -18.66 -3.89 1.66
C ARG A 158 -17.86 -2.74 2.22
N LEU A 159 -18.54 -1.79 2.86
CA LEU A 159 -17.94 -0.60 3.42
C LEU A 159 -17.98 -0.66 4.94
N PHE A 160 -16.89 -0.22 5.58
CA PHE A 160 -16.74 -0.25 7.04
C PHE A 160 -16.29 1.13 7.56
N PRO A 161 -17.15 2.16 7.46
CA PRO A 161 -16.76 3.51 7.84
C PRO A 161 -16.40 3.67 9.32
N GLU A 162 -16.94 2.83 10.21
CA GLU A 162 -16.62 2.87 11.65
C GLU A 162 -15.22 2.28 11.96
N TYR A 163 -14.62 1.55 11.00
CA TYR A 163 -13.35 0.83 11.17
C TYR A 163 -12.33 1.22 10.09
N THR A 164 -12.36 2.51 9.72
CA THR A 164 -11.52 3.08 8.65
C THR A 164 -11.00 4.45 9.09
N ASP A 165 -9.71 4.69 8.96
CA ASP A 165 -9.08 5.99 9.24
C ASP A 165 -8.95 6.85 8.00
N ALA A 166 -8.63 6.23 6.87
CA ALA A 166 -8.44 6.88 5.59
C ALA A 166 -8.91 5.96 4.45
N VAL A 167 -9.12 6.51 3.27
CA VAL A 167 -9.57 5.78 2.09
C VAL A 167 -8.58 5.98 0.95
N GLU A 168 -8.20 4.89 0.29
CA GLU A 168 -7.50 4.95 -0.98
C GLU A 168 -8.51 5.36 -2.06
N THR A 169 -8.53 6.66 -2.37
CA THR A 169 -9.45 7.26 -3.34
C THR A 169 -8.89 7.28 -4.76
N VAL A 170 -7.60 7.01 -4.89
CA VAL A 170 -6.91 6.84 -6.18
C VAL A 170 -6.07 5.59 -6.13
N ASN A 171 -6.35 4.65 -7.02
CA ASN A 171 -5.49 3.49 -7.26
C ASN A 171 -5.03 3.53 -8.73
N ALA A 172 -3.71 3.57 -8.96
CA ALA A 172 -3.19 3.75 -10.31
C ALA A 172 -3.48 2.57 -11.24
N THR A 173 -3.81 1.37 -10.72
CA THR A 173 -4.31 0.29 -11.58
C THR A 173 -5.70 0.61 -12.15
N HIS A 174 -6.52 1.42 -11.47
CA HIS A 174 -7.83 1.86 -11.98
C HIS A 174 -7.70 3.01 -12.98
N SER A 175 -6.89 4.01 -12.67
CA SER A 175 -6.91 5.33 -13.32
C SER A 175 -5.75 5.58 -14.29
N SER A 176 -4.64 4.82 -14.21
CA SER A 176 -3.51 5.03 -15.10
C SER A 176 -3.77 4.49 -16.51
N ARG A 177 -3.49 5.31 -17.52
CA ARG A 177 -3.48 4.88 -18.94
C ARG A 177 -2.46 3.78 -19.24
N PHE A 178 -1.54 3.51 -18.34
CA PHE A 178 -0.51 2.47 -18.47
C PHE A 178 -0.91 1.16 -17.79
N SER A 179 -1.99 1.17 -17.04
CA SER A 179 -2.48 -0.03 -16.36
C SER A 179 -3.00 -1.08 -17.35
N LYS A 180 -2.72 -2.34 -17.03
CA LYS A 180 -3.19 -3.51 -17.80
C LYS A 180 -4.16 -4.39 -16.99
N ALA A 181 -4.45 -4.00 -15.75
CA ALA A 181 -5.34 -4.72 -14.85
C ALA A 181 -6.25 -3.74 -14.11
N HIS A 182 -7.45 -4.16 -13.75
CA HIS A 182 -8.42 -3.38 -12.97
C HIS A 182 -8.71 -1.96 -13.49
N ASN A 183 -8.48 -1.70 -14.79
CA ASN A 183 -8.53 -0.35 -15.36
C ASN A 183 -9.97 0.13 -15.54
N ASP A 184 -10.57 0.56 -14.42
CA ASP A 184 -11.88 1.21 -14.37
C ASP A 184 -11.83 2.42 -13.41
N PRO A 185 -11.68 3.65 -13.93
CA PRO A 185 -11.63 4.86 -13.11
C PRO A 185 -12.90 5.14 -12.30
N GLU A 186 -14.01 4.49 -12.60
CA GLU A 186 -15.27 4.65 -11.85
C GLU A 186 -15.13 4.14 -10.41
N PHE A 187 -14.25 3.18 -10.16
CA PHE A 187 -13.95 2.72 -8.80
C PHE A 187 -13.35 3.85 -7.95
N ASP A 188 -12.45 4.64 -8.51
CA ASP A 188 -11.85 5.80 -7.83
C ASP A 188 -12.88 6.91 -7.60
N VAL A 189 -13.79 7.16 -8.56
CA VAL A 189 -14.89 8.12 -8.39
C VAL A 189 -15.79 7.74 -7.23
N LYS A 190 -16.17 6.45 -7.12
CA LYS A 190 -16.97 5.94 -6.01
C LYS A 190 -16.21 6.01 -4.66
N ALA A 191 -14.92 5.69 -4.67
CA ALA A 191 -14.08 5.76 -3.48
C ALA A 191 -13.93 7.21 -2.97
N LEU A 192 -13.78 8.17 -3.87
CA LEU A 192 -13.77 9.60 -3.54
C LEU A 192 -15.09 10.03 -2.89
N ALA A 193 -16.23 9.69 -3.50
CA ALA A 193 -17.55 10.01 -2.94
C ALA A 193 -17.76 9.39 -1.54
N TYR A 194 -17.23 8.19 -1.31
CA TYR A 194 -17.26 7.54 -0.01
C TYR A 194 -16.41 8.30 1.00
N ALA A 195 -15.18 8.68 0.66
CA ALA A 195 -14.31 9.44 1.54
C ALA A 195 -14.92 10.82 1.89
N GLU A 196 -15.48 11.52 0.91
CA GLU A 196 -16.16 12.81 1.13
C GLU A 196 -17.38 12.69 2.04
N LYS A 197 -18.22 11.67 1.81
CA LYS A 197 -19.44 11.42 2.61
C LYS A 197 -19.14 11.26 4.09
N TYR A 198 -18.08 10.58 4.44
CA TYR A 198 -17.71 10.31 5.83
C TYR A 198 -16.58 11.21 6.35
N GLY A 199 -16.05 12.07 5.50
CA GLY A 199 -15.02 13.02 5.87
C GLY A 199 -13.64 12.36 6.09
N PHE A 200 -13.31 11.28 5.39
CA PHE A 200 -12.02 10.61 5.55
C PHE A 200 -10.86 11.36 4.88
N PRO A 201 -9.66 11.30 5.46
CA PRO A 201 -8.44 11.57 4.73
C PRO A 201 -8.33 10.65 3.49
N GLN A 202 -7.81 11.21 2.40
CA GLN A 202 -7.65 10.49 1.13
C GLN A 202 -6.21 10.05 0.95
N THR A 203 -6.00 8.84 0.46
CA THR A 203 -4.70 8.29 0.06
C THR A 203 -4.72 7.85 -1.41
N ALA A 204 -3.55 7.56 -1.94
CA ALA A 204 -3.40 7.03 -3.29
C ALA A 204 -2.24 6.03 -3.31
N GLY A 205 -2.38 4.95 -4.06
CA GLY A 205 -1.36 3.94 -4.31
C GLY A 205 -1.45 3.39 -5.73
N SER A 206 -0.51 2.53 -6.12
CA SER A 206 -0.56 1.88 -7.43
C SER A 206 -1.12 0.47 -7.39
N ASP A 207 -1.04 -0.23 -6.25
CA ASP A 207 -1.29 -1.66 -6.17
C ASP A 207 -0.41 -2.42 -7.19
N VAL A 208 0.86 -2.03 -7.22
CA VAL A 208 1.82 -2.48 -8.23
C VAL A 208 2.47 -3.80 -7.83
N HIS A 209 2.58 -4.70 -8.80
CA HIS A 209 3.04 -6.08 -8.61
C HIS A 209 4.31 -6.42 -9.40
N SER A 210 4.93 -5.44 -10.02
CA SER A 210 6.15 -5.62 -10.83
C SER A 210 6.90 -4.31 -11.01
N THR A 211 8.09 -4.39 -11.57
CA THR A 211 8.89 -3.21 -11.96
C THR A 211 8.29 -2.38 -13.09
N ASP A 212 7.10 -2.71 -13.60
CA ASP A 212 6.32 -1.86 -14.52
C ASP A 212 5.63 -0.75 -13.70
N VAL A 213 6.42 0.17 -13.18
CA VAL A 213 5.98 1.24 -12.26
C VAL A 213 4.88 2.08 -12.89
N LEU A 214 3.72 2.18 -12.22
CA LEU A 214 2.56 2.92 -12.71
C LEU A 214 2.61 4.42 -12.42
N CYS A 215 3.52 4.86 -11.56
CA CYS A 215 3.67 6.26 -11.13
C CYS A 215 2.49 6.80 -10.28
N GLY A 216 1.78 5.91 -9.55
CA GLY A 216 0.79 6.29 -8.55
C GLY A 216 1.40 6.65 -7.20
N GLY A 217 0.56 6.85 -6.19
CA GLY A 217 1.00 7.16 -4.82
C GLY A 217 0.74 8.59 -4.39
N ILE A 218 1.53 9.10 -3.45
CA ILE A 218 1.31 10.42 -2.85
C ILE A 218 2.58 11.26 -2.93
N ALA A 219 2.46 12.52 -3.38
CA ALA A 219 3.54 13.50 -3.34
C ALA A 219 3.32 14.54 -2.22
N PHE A 220 4.37 14.78 -1.43
CA PHE A 220 4.42 15.77 -0.36
C PHE A 220 5.39 16.90 -0.69
N SER A 221 5.21 18.05 -0.04
CA SER A 221 6.12 19.19 -0.13
C SER A 221 7.41 18.98 0.67
N ARG A 222 7.43 18.02 1.59
CA ARG A 222 8.57 17.67 2.45
C ARG A 222 8.86 16.17 2.42
N LYS A 223 10.07 15.81 2.78
CA LYS A 223 10.45 14.42 3.01
C LYS A 223 9.85 13.94 4.34
N LEU A 224 9.25 12.75 4.33
CA LEU A 224 8.79 12.08 5.54
C LEU A 224 9.98 11.48 6.30
N SER A 225 9.90 11.43 7.64
CA SER A 225 10.96 10.82 8.45
C SER A 225 10.83 9.29 8.53
N ASP A 226 9.62 8.79 8.70
CA ASP A 226 9.31 7.37 8.94
C ASP A 226 7.81 7.08 8.69
N SER A 227 7.37 5.85 8.97
CA SER A 227 5.97 5.43 8.83
C SER A 227 5.02 6.14 9.79
N LYS A 228 5.47 6.56 10.96
CA LYS A 228 4.65 7.34 11.92
C LYS A 228 4.43 8.77 11.42
N ASP A 229 5.44 9.36 10.78
CA ASP A 229 5.30 10.67 10.13
C ASP A 229 4.37 10.60 8.92
N TYR A 230 4.37 9.48 8.18
CA TYR A 230 3.35 9.23 7.14
C TYR A 230 1.94 9.24 7.73
N ILE A 231 1.68 8.48 8.80
CA ILE A 231 0.38 8.48 9.49
C ILE A 231 -0.01 9.89 9.93
N LYS A 232 0.92 10.61 10.56
CA LYS A 232 0.69 11.99 11.02
C LYS A 232 0.34 12.93 9.86
N ALA A 233 1.01 12.81 8.71
CA ALA A 233 0.74 13.63 7.53
C ALA A 233 -0.66 13.32 6.95
N ILE A 234 -1.05 12.04 6.88
CA ILE A 234 -2.39 11.64 6.39
C ILE A 234 -3.49 12.11 7.35
N MET A 235 -3.39 11.75 8.63
CA MET A 235 -4.42 12.07 9.64
C MET A 235 -4.50 13.55 9.92
N GLY A 236 -3.39 14.26 9.88
CA GLY A 236 -3.31 15.72 9.99
C GLY A 236 -3.75 16.47 8.74
N ARG A 237 -4.14 15.77 7.68
CA ARG A 237 -4.54 16.34 6.37
C ARG A 237 -3.50 17.30 5.80
N GLU A 238 -2.21 16.98 5.99
CA GLU A 238 -1.14 17.74 5.39
C GLU A 238 -1.36 17.87 3.87
N GLU A 239 -1.04 19.04 3.32
CA GLU A 239 -1.20 19.29 1.89
C GLU A 239 -0.35 18.31 1.08
N ARG A 240 -0.99 17.66 0.11
CA ARG A 240 -0.40 16.60 -0.71
C ARG A 240 -1.09 16.49 -2.05
N VAL A 241 -0.43 15.83 -2.99
CA VAL A 241 -1.00 15.49 -4.31
C VAL A 241 -1.15 13.99 -4.39
N LEU A 242 -2.36 13.54 -4.76
CA LEU A 242 -2.63 12.13 -5.08
C LEU A 242 -2.24 11.90 -6.55
N LEU A 243 -1.33 10.97 -6.78
CA LEU A 243 -0.79 10.65 -8.11
C LEU A 243 -1.65 9.55 -8.73
N THR A 244 -2.16 9.80 -9.93
CA THR A 244 -3.10 8.90 -10.64
C THR A 244 -2.39 7.84 -11.49
N GLY A 245 -1.06 7.92 -11.58
CA GLY A 245 -0.29 7.12 -12.52
C GLY A 245 -0.23 7.73 -13.94
N ASN A 246 -0.71 8.94 -14.13
CA ASN A 246 -0.65 9.66 -15.42
C ASN A 246 0.39 10.80 -15.43
N GLU A 247 1.12 10.96 -14.33
CA GLU A 247 2.17 11.96 -14.09
C GLU A 247 3.56 11.54 -14.65
N ALA A 248 3.57 10.62 -15.62
CA ALA A 248 4.79 10.11 -16.27
C ALA A 248 5.06 10.75 -17.64
#